data_0da741a70ddbcf562c39a21848ff6f77
#
_entry.id   0da741a70ddbcf562c39a21848ff6f77
#
_cell.length_a   1.000
_cell.length_b   1.000
_cell.length_c   1.000
_cell.angle_alpha   90.00
_cell.angle_beta   90.00
_cell.angle_gamma   90.00
#
_symmetry.space_group_name_H-M   'P 1'
#
loop_
_entity.id
_entity.type
_entity.pdbx_description
1 polymer ?
#
loop_
_entity_poly.entity_id
_entity_poly.type
_entity_poly.pdbx_seq_one_letter_code
_entity_poly.pdbx_strand_id
1 'polypeptide(L)'
;AQLAECVPIGAMEFDRLTEFAKEKEIDLVIVGMDDPLVGGLVDQLEAAGIRAFGPRKNAAILEGSKAFSKELMKKYNIPTAAYEVFDKAEDALEYLHTKAKFPIVLKADGLALGKGVLICSTLEEAEDGVCTIMTDKKFGTAGNKMVIEEFMTGREVSVLSFTDGKTIQIMSSAQDHKRAKDGDQGLNTGGMGNFSPSPFYTKEVDAFCKKYIYQATVDAMSAEGRTFQGVIFFGLMLTPDGPKVLEYNVRFGDPEAQVVLPRMKNDILDVCEACIDGTLDQLKLEFEDNATVCVVLASDGYPLKYDKGLP
;
A
#
# COMPACT_ATOMS: atom_id res chain seq x y z
N ALA A 1 -19.05 -18.41 -5.21
CA ALA A 1 -18.04 -18.52 -6.26
C ALA A 1 -18.03 -19.93 -6.84
N GLN A 2 -17.73 -20.10 -8.15
CA GLN A 2 -17.71 -21.44 -8.77
C GLN A 2 -16.46 -22.25 -8.36
N LEU A 3 -15.39 -21.58 -7.99
CA LEU A 3 -14.07 -22.17 -7.70
C LEU A 3 -13.68 -22.08 -6.22
N ALA A 4 -14.49 -21.46 -5.38
CA ALA A 4 -14.19 -21.26 -3.98
C ALA A 4 -15.47 -21.22 -3.13
N GLU A 5 -15.35 -21.57 -1.87
CA GLU A 5 -16.40 -21.39 -0.86
C GLU A 5 -16.28 -20.02 -0.20
N CYS A 6 -17.36 -19.25 -0.17
CA CYS A 6 -17.41 -18.00 0.56
C CYS A 6 -17.87 -18.27 2.00
N VAL A 7 -17.01 -17.95 2.96
CA VAL A 7 -17.28 -18.21 4.37
C VAL A 7 -17.74 -16.92 5.07
N PRO A 8 -18.86 -16.91 5.82
CA PRO A 8 -19.39 -15.70 6.46
C PRO A 8 -18.65 -15.40 7.79
N ILE A 9 -17.34 -15.17 7.70
CA ILE A 9 -16.50 -14.73 8.81
C ILE A 9 -15.87 -13.40 8.41
N GLY A 10 -16.02 -12.39 9.28
CA GLY A 10 -15.44 -11.07 9.03
C GLY A 10 -13.90 -11.11 9.13
N ALA A 11 -13.23 -10.31 8.31
CA ALA A 11 -11.76 -10.29 8.22
C ALA A 11 -11.06 -9.90 9.55
N MET A 12 -11.76 -9.24 10.46
CA MET A 12 -11.24 -8.86 11.79
C MET A 12 -11.66 -9.83 12.92
N GLU A 13 -12.37 -10.91 12.60
CA GLU A 13 -12.77 -11.94 13.56
C GLU A 13 -11.68 -13.02 13.69
N PHE A 14 -10.51 -12.64 14.18
CA PHE A 14 -9.29 -13.45 14.16
C PHE A 14 -9.44 -14.81 14.82
N ASP A 15 -10.14 -14.89 15.96
CA ASP A 15 -10.37 -16.16 16.67
C ASP A 15 -11.19 -17.12 15.79
N ARG A 16 -12.28 -16.64 15.19
CA ARG A 16 -13.13 -17.43 14.31
C ARG A 16 -12.40 -17.86 13.03
N LEU A 17 -11.56 -16.98 12.44
CA LEU A 17 -10.73 -17.32 11.29
C LEU A 17 -9.72 -18.39 11.65
N THR A 18 -9.09 -18.30 12.82
CA THR A 18 -8.10 -19.27 13.31
C THR A 18 -8.75 -20.63 13.60
N GLU A 19 -9.92 -20.63 14.25
CA GLU A 19 -10.70 -21.87 14.50
C GLU A 19 -11.13 -22.52 13.21
N PHE A 20 -11.69 -21.76 12.29
CA PHE A 20 -12.09 -22.23 10.95
C PHE A 20 -10.91 -22.86 10.20
N ALA A 21 -9.76 -22.20 10.19
CA ALA A 21 -8.58 -22.72 9.51
C ALA A 21 -8.10 -24.05 10.11
N LYS A 22 -8.20 -24.23 11.43
CA LYS A 22 -7.91 -25.51 12.11
C LYS A 22 -8.93 -26.59 11.79
N GLU A 23 -10.21 -26.27 11.87
CA GLU A 23 -11.31 -27.22 11.61
C GLU A 23 -11.30 -27.74 10.17
N LYS A 24 -10.92 -26.86 9.23
CA LYS A 24 -10.84 -27.19 7.81
C LYS A 24 -9.48 -27.71 7.36
N GLU A 25 -8.54 -27.85 8.30
CA GLU A 25 -7.16 -28.30 8.00
C GLU A 25 -6.53 -27.49 6.86
N ILE A 26 -6.67 -26.15 6.93
CA ILE A 26 -6.14 -25.23 5.91
C ILE A 26 -4.61 -25.25 5.94
N ASP A 27 -3.99 -25.56 4.81
CA ASP A 27 -2.53 -25.65 4.67
C ASP A 27 -1.85 -24.27 4.67
N LEU A 28 -2.47 -23.28 4.06
CA LEU A 28 -1.93 -21.91 3.94
C LEU A 28 -3.05 -20.87 3.98
N VAL A 29 -2.86 -19.80 4.75
CA VAL A 29 -3.71 -18.62 4.75
C VAL A 29 -2.97 -17.46 4.11
N ILE A 30 -3.51 -16.86 3.05
CA ILE A 30 -3.01 -15.62 2.45
C ILE A 30 -3.82 -14.45 3.01
N VAL A 31 -3.17 -13.55 3.73
CA VAL A 31 -3.81 -12.36 4.29
C VAL A 31 -3.67 -11.20 3.30
N GLY A 32 -4.75 -10.91 2.59
CA GLY A 32 -4.74 -9.96 1.46
C GLY A 32 -5.26 -8.55 1.78
N MET A 33 -5.57 -8.24 3.05
CA MET A 33 -6.12 -6.95 3.48
C MET A 33 -5.23 -6.27 4.52
N ASP A 34 -5.20 -4.94 4.48
CA ASP A 34 -4.41 -4.09 5.37
C ASP A 34 -4.82 -4.17 6.84
N ASP A 35 -6.11 -4.00 7.15
CA ASP A 35 -6.61 -4.03 8.53
C ASP A 35 -6.23 -5.31 9.31
N PRO A 36 -6.45 -6.54 8.78
CA PRO A 36 -6.02 -7.76 9.45
C PRO A 36 -4.50 -7.89 9.59
N LEU A 37 -3.72 -7.41 8.61
CA LEU A 37 -2.26 -7.43 8.68
C LEU A 37 -1.74 -6.52 9.80
N VAL A 38 -2.21 -5.28 9.84
CA VAL A 38 -1.87 -4.32 10.89
C VAL A 38 -2.43 -4.76 12.24
N GLY A 39 -3.59 -5.43 12.25
CA GLY A 39 -4.19 -6.04 13.43
C GLY A 39 -3.39 -7.20 14.02
N GLY A 40 -2.61 -7.94 13.20
CA GLY A 40 -1.76 -9.04 13.63
C GLY A 40 -2.36 -10.43 13.39
N LEU A 41 -3.22 -10.59 12.40
CA LEU A 41 -3.79 -11.91 12.04
C LEU A 41 -2.72 -12.94 11.70
N VAL A 42 -1.64 -12.52 10.99
CA VAL A 42 -0.52 -13.42 10.67
C VAL A 42 0.14 -13.94 11.95
N ASP A 43 0.42 -13.08 12.93
CA ASP A 43 1.00 -13.48 14.21
C ASP A 43 0.12 -14.50 14.93
N GLN A 44 -1.19 -14.31 14.92
CA GLN A 44 -2.14 -15.23 15.57
C GLN A 44 -2.21 -16.59 14.86
N LEU A 45 -2.24 -16.60 13.52
CA LEU A 45 -2.25 -17.83 12.74
C LEU A 45 -0.97 -18.65 12.97
N GLU A 46 0.19 -17.99 12.91
CA GLU A 46 1.49 -18.65 13.18
C GLU A 46 1.57 -19.19 14.60
N ALA A 47 1.11 -18.44 15.62
CA ALA A 47 1.04 -18.91 16.99
C ALA A 47 0.13 -20.12 17.18
N ALA A 48 -0.85 -20.29 16.29
CA ALA A 48 -1.75 -21.43 16.24
C ALA A 48 -1.21 -22.62 15.40
N GLY A 49 -0.01 -22.49 14.82
CA GLY A 49 0.65 -23.50 13.99
C GLY A 49 0.14 -23.54 12.55
N ILE A 50 -0.53 -22.48 12.09
CA ILE A 50 -1.06 -22.36 10.74
C ILE A 50 -0.10 -21.53 9.90
N ARG A 51 0.31 -22.02 8.73
CA ARG A 51 1.14 -21.24 7.78
C ARG A 51 0.36 -20.04 7.28
N ALA A 52 0.96 -18.88 7.32
CA ALA A 52 0.32 -17.64 6.89
C ALA A 52 1.27 -16.83 6.00
N PHE A 53 0.76 -16.32 4.88
CA PHE A 53 1.48 -15.42 4.00
C PHE A 53 1.00 -13.99 4.20
N GLY A 54 1.93 -13.12 4.54
CA GLY A 54 1.75 -11.70 4.80
C GLY A 54 2.70 -11.23 5.91
N PRO A 55 2.92 -9.91 6.05
CA PRO A 55 3.77 -9.40 7.11
C PRO A 55 3.13 -9.57 8.49
N ARG A 56 3.97 -9.86 9.47
CA ARG A 56 3.58 -9.80 10.88
C ARG A 56 3.24 -8.37 11.29
N LYS A 57 2.49 -8.21 12.35
CA LYS A 57 2.03 -6.91 12.87
C LYS A 57 3.15 -5.87 12.99
N ASN A 58 4.32 -6.28 13.50
CA ASN A 58 5.45 -5.38 13.66
C ASN A 58 6.03 -4.86 12.32
N ALA A 59 5.91 -5.62 11.25
CA ALA A 59 6.34 -5.23 9.90
C ALA A 59 5.23 -4.51 9.11
N ALA A 60 3.96 -4.86 9.37
CA ALA A 60 2.80 -4.22 8.74
C ALA A 60 2.66 -2.73 9.10
N ILE A 61 3.38 -2.25 10.11
CA ILE A 61 3.49 -0.82 10.44
C ILE A 61 3.99 0.02 9.25
N LEU A 62 4.66 -0.57 8.27
CA LEU A 62 5.13 0.11 7.06
C LEU A 62 3.96 0.76 6.27
N GLU A 63 2.74 0.19 6.32
CA GLU A 63 1.50 0.81 5.86
C GLU A 63 0.71 1.39 7.02
N GLY A 64 0.73 0.73 8.17
CA GLY A 64 -0.05 1.10 9.35
C GLY A 64 0.32 2.45 9.96
N SER A 65 1.49 3.01 9.66
CA SER A 65 1.91 4.35 10.06
C SER A 65 2.71 5.04 8.96
N LYS A 66 2.14 6.10 8.42
CA LYS A 66 2.81 6.95 7.43
C LYS A 66 3.99 7.72 8.04
N ALA A 67 3.87 8.12 9.29
CA ALA A 67 4.95 8.76 10.03
C ALA A 67 6.14 7.80 10.16
N PHE A 68 5.89 6.52 10.55
CA PHE A 68 6.94 5.51 10.62
C PHE A 68 7.62 5.31 9.25
N SER A 69 6.86 5.13 8.17
CA SER A 69 7.43 4.91 6.85
C SER A 69 8.26 6.10 6.37
N LYS A 70 7.85 7.33 6.67
CA LYS A 70 8.62 8.54 6.37
C LYS A 70 9.92 8.61 7.15
N GLU A 71 9.89 8.36 8.45
CA GLU A 71 11.08 8.32 9.29
C GLU A 71 12.05 7.21 8.85
N LEU A 72 11.53 6.03 8.48
CA LEU A 72 12.31 4.94 7.91
C LEU A 72 13.04 5.40 6.63
N MET A 73 12.28 5.97 5.67
CA MET A 73 12.84 6.43 4.40
C MET A 73 13.91 7.50 4.60
N LYS A 74 13.68 8.45 5.51
CA LYS A 74 14.65 9.49 5.87
C LYS A 74 15.93 8.89 6.47
N LYS A 75 15.78 8.00 7.46
CA LYS A 75 16.89 7.35 8.16
C LYS A 75 17.80 6.54 7.24
N TYR A 76 17.20 5.87 6.25
CA TYR A 76 17.93 4.98 5.34
C TYR A 76 18.14 5.59 3.94
N ASN A 77 17.91 6.89 3.78
CA ASN A 77 18.12 7.64 2.54
C ASN A 77 17.32 7.07 1.34
N ILE A 78 16.12 6.56 1.58
CA ILE A 78 15.20 6.11 0.53
C ILE A 78 14.48 7.35 -0.03
N PRO A 79 14.51 7.58 -1.35
CA PRO A 79 13.92 8.78 -1.95
C PRO A 79 12.41 8.88 -1.72
N THR A 80 11.95 9.98 -1.14
CA THR A 80 10.54 10.30 -0.91
C THR A 80 10.35 11.81 -0.88
N ALA A 81 9.09 12.29 -0.80
CA ALA A 81 8.75 13.69 -0.62
C ALA A 81 9.35 14.26 0.68
N ALA A 82 9.74 15.53 0.67
CA ALA A 82 10.03 16.26 1.90
C ALA A 82 8.77 16.28 2.78
N TYR A 83 8.94 16.14 4.08
CA TYR A 83 7.82 15.99 5.00
C TYR A 83 8.14 16.50 6.40
N GLU A 84 7.09 16.77 7.15
CA GLU A 84 7.13 17.00 8.60
C GLU A 84 5.98 16.22 9.27
N VAL A 85 6.19 15.81 10.52
CA VAL A 85 5.21 15.04 11.30
C VAL A 85 4.73 15.87 12.47
N PHE A 86 3.42 15.88 12.69
CA PHE A 86 2.76 16.64 13.76
C PHE A 86 1.87 15.74 14.61
N ASP A 87 1.96 15.89 15.91
CA ASP A 87 1.08 15.25 16.90
C ASP A 87 0.11 16.25 17.57
N LYS A 88 0.26 17.55 17.24
CA LYS A 88 -0.60 18.66 17.69
C LYS A 88 -1.05 19.49 16.50
N ALA A 89 -2.34 19.84 16.51
CA ALA A 89 -2.93 20.66 15.46
C ALA A 89 -2.32 22.07 15.44
N GLU A 90 -2.01 22.63 16.62
CA GLU A 90 -1.44 23.98 16.75
C GLU A 90 -0.07 24.08 16.06
N ASP A 91 0.79 23.05 16.25
CA ASP A 91 2.13 23.02 15.65
C ASP A 91 2.04 22.87 14.13
N ALA A 92 1.06 22.06 13.63
CA ALA A 92 0.79 21.93 12.21
C ALA A 92 0.31 23.25 11.59
N LEU A 93 -0.61 23.96 12.25
CA LEU A 93 -1.08 25.27 11.81
C LEU A 93 0.05 26.31 11.78
N GLU A 94 0.90 26.35 12.81
CA GLU A 94 2.08 27.21 12.81
C GLU A 94 3.01 26.95 11.64
N TYR A 95 3.25 25.66 11.32
CA TYR A 95 4.04 25.26 10.16
C TYR A 95 3.41 25.75 8.85
N LEU A 96 2.09 25.60 8.68
CA LEU A 96 1.37 26.09 7.50
C LEU A 96 1.56 27.58 7.27
N HIS A 97 1.49 28.38 8.34
CA HIS A 97 1.64 29.85 8.25
C HIS A 97 3.08 30.30 8.02
N THR A 98 4.07 29.52 8.48
CA THR A 98 5.45 30.03 8.53
C THR A 98 6.39 29.39 7.52
N LYS A 99 6.13 28.14 7.10
CA LYS A 99 7.08 27.34 6.32
C LYS A 99 6.49 26.65 5.09
N ALA A 100 5.17 26.39 5.06
CA ALA A 100 4.57 25.63 3.98
C ALA A 100 4.63 26.38 2.63
N LYS A 101 4.84 25.59 1.57
CA LYS A 101 4.77 26.07 0.18
C LYS A 101 3.70 25.26 -0.54
N PHE A 102 2.70 25.95 -1.06
CA PHE A 102 1.57 25.33 -1.72
C PHE A 102 1.84 25.01 -3.19
N PRO A 103 1.23 23.92 -3.75
CA PRO A 103 0.36 22.98 -3.05
C PRO A 103 1.12 22.04 -2.10
N ILE A 104 0.41 21.50 -1.09
CA ILE A 104 0.93 20.50 -0.13
C ILE A 104 -0.03 19.33 0.01
N VAL A 105 0.45 18.26 0.65
CA VAL A 105 -0.35 17.07 0.94
C VAL A 105 -0.41 16.82 2.45
N LEU A 106 -1.62 16.74 2.99
CA LEU A 106 -1.87 16.35 4.37
C LEU A 106 -2.28 14.88 4.41
N LYS A 107 -1.66 14.08 5.27
CA LYS A 107 -1.96 12.65 5.42
C LYS A 107 -2.21 12.31 6.88
N ALA A 108 -3.37 11.73 7.19
CA ALA A 108 -3.62 11.12 8.49
C ALA A 108 -2.68 9.93 8.69
N ASP A 109 -2.16 9.73 9.92
CA ASP A 109 -1.23 8.64 10.25
C ASP A 109 -2.02 7.38 10.62
N GLY A 110 -2.08 6.43 9.72
CA GLY A 110 -2.79 5.15 9.89
C GLY A 110 -3.59 4.73 8.68
N LEU A 111 -4.30 3.62 8.83
CA LEU A 111 -5.23 3.12 7.82
C LEU A 111 -6.48 4.01 7.80
N ALA A 112 -6.71 4.68 6.69
CA ALA A 112 -7.86 5.56 6.50
C ALA A 112 -8.62 5.22 5.20
N LEU A 113 -8.54 3.97 4.75
CA LEU A 113 -9.18 3.46 3.54
C LEU A 113 -8.91 4.33 2.30
N GLY A 114 -7.68 4.85 2.19
CA GLY A 114 -7.27 5.77 1.12
C GLY A 114 -7.88 7.17 1.19
N LYS A 115 -8.73 7.46 2.20
CA LYS A 115 -9.46 8.74 2.32
C LYS A 115 -8.76 9.76 3.20
N GLY A 116 -7.71 9.36 3.91
CA GLY A 116 -6.95 10.22 4.83
C GLY A 116 -5.87 11.08 4.16
N VAL A 117 -5.96 11.32 2.85
CA VAL A 117 -5.02 12.12 2.06
C VAL A 117 -5.74 13.30 1.45
N LEU A 118 -5.29 14.52 1.78
CA LEU A 118 -5.86 15.78 1.29
C LEU A 118 -4.76 16.56 0.55
N ILE A 119 -5.03 16.91 -0.70
CA ILE A 119 -4.18 17.81 -1.49
C ILE A 119 -4.75 19.21 -1.31
N CYS A 120 -3.96 20.13 -0.77
CA CYS A 120 -4.35 21.49 -0.46
C CYS A 120 -3.57 22.47 -1.34
N SER A 121 -4.30 23.25 -2.12
CA SER A 121 -3.73 24.26 -3.04
C SER A 121 -3.56 25.62 -2.36
N THR A 122 -4.29 25.87 -1.27
CA THR A 122 -4.29 27.13 -0.52
C THR A 122 -4.09 26.89 0.97
N LEU A 123 -3.73 27.95 1.68
CA LEU A 123 -3.60 27.92 3.15
C LEU A 123 -4.95 27.56 3.80
N GLU A 124 -6.05 28.16 3.35
CA GLU A 124 -7.39 27.93 3.87
C GLU A 124 -7.80 26.44 3.76
N GLU A 125 -7.59 25.84 2.58
CA GLU A 125 -7.84 24.39 2.40
C GLU A 125 -6.99 23.54 3.34
N ALA A 126 -5.75 23.96 3.62
CA ALA A 126 -4.86 23.22 4.50
C ALA A 126 -5.26 23.36 5.98
N GLU A 127 -5.70 24.53 6.42
CA GLU A 127 -6.23 24.77 7.76
C GLU A 127 -7.48 23.91 8.01
N ASP A 128 -8.42 23.89 7.06
CA ASP A 128 -9.60 23.02 7.10
C ASP A 128 -9.21 21.53 7.12
N GLY A 129 -8.16 21.18 6.38
CA GLY A 129 -7.58 19.84 6.37
C GLY A 129 -7.02 19.44 7.74
N VAL A 130 -6.26 20.31 8.41
CA VAL A 130 -5.76 20.10 9.78
C VAL A 130 -6.92 19.90 10.75
N CYS A 131 -7.94 20.78 10.69
CA CYS A 131 -9.15 20.64 11.52
C CYS A 131 -9.83 19.28 11.28
N THR A 132 -10.07 18.92 10.03
CA THR A 132 -10.70 17.67 9.63
C THR A 132 -9.96 16.43 10.16
N ILE A 133 -8.61 16.42 10.04
CA ILE A 133 -7.79 15.27 10.42
C ILE A 133 -7.58 15.23 11.93
N MET A 134 -7.08 16.30 12.53
CA MET A 134 -6.55 16.29 13.88
C MET A 134 -7.55 16.74 14.95
N THR A 135 -8.44 17.70 14.64
CA THR A 135 -9.41 18.24 15.60
C THR A 135 -10.70 17.44 15.59
N ASP A 136 -11.34 17.32 14.42
CA ASP A 136 -12.60 16.62 14.27
C ASP A 136 -12.42 15.11 14.27
N LYS A 137 -11.18 14.64 14.08
CA LYS A 137 -10.81 13.22 14.02
C LYS A 137 -11.70 12.41 13.10
N LYS A 138 -12.00 12.95 11.92
CA LYS A 138 -12.85 12.29 10.92
C LYS A 138 -12.36 10.89 10.53
N PHE A 139 -11.06 10.62 10.72
CA PHE A 139 -10.40 9.34 10.47
C PHE A 139 -10.09 8.58 11.78
N GLY A 140 -10.80 8.89 12.87
CA GLY A 140 -10.62 8.22 14.16
C GLY A 140 -9.20 8.39 14.72
N THR A 141 -8.61 7.30 15.21
CA THR A 141 -7.27 7.30 15.81
C THR A 141 -6.15 7.64 14.82
N ALA A 142 -6.38 7.45 13.51
CA ALA A 142 -5.43 7.86 12.47
C ALA A 142 -5.20 9.38 12.45
N GLY A 143 -6.15 10.16 12.95
CA GLY A 143 -6.03 11.62 13.12
C GLY A 143 -5.23 12.07 14.35
N ASN A 144 -4.67 11.16 15.14
CA ASN A 144 -3.83 11.53 16.30
C ASN A 144 -2.47 12.08 15.88
N LYS A 145 -2.01 11.72 14.68
CA LYS A 145 -0.82 12.29 14.03
C LYS A 145 -1.13 12.63 12.59
N MET A 146 -0.39 13.56 12.06
CA MET A 146 -0.49 13.98 10.67
C MET A 146 0.88 14.15 10.06
N VAL A 147 1.02 13.74 8.79
CA VAL A 147 2.19 14.01 7.98
C VAL A 147 1.82 15.10 6.98
N ILE A 148 2.61 16.16 6.91
CA ILE A 148 2.54 17.17 5.87
C ILE A 148 3.69 16.94 4.90
N GLU A 149 3.38 16.80 3.61
CA GLU A 149 4.36 16.52 2.56
C GLU A 149 4.36 17.59 1.48
N GLU A 150 5.51 17.79 0.85
CA GLU A 150 5.56 18.51 -0.42
C GLU A 150 4.69 17.82 -1.47
N PHE A 151 4.00 18.59 -2.30
CA PHE A 151 3.28 18.05 -3.43
C PHE A 151 4.25 17.67 -4.55
N MET A 152 4.36 16.38 -4.82
CA MET A 152 5.19 15.89 -5.92
C MET A 152 4.42 15.93 -7.24
N THR A 153 5.10 16.36 -8.31
CA THR A 153 4.59 16.32 -9.67
C THR A 153 5.30 15.24 -10.47
N GLY A 154 4.56 14.49 -11.27
CA GLY A 154 5.11 13.40 -12.07
C GLY A 154 4.03 12.42 -12.51
N ARG A 155 4.45 11.19 -12.80
CA ARG A 155 3.55 10.09 -13.10
C ARG A 155 3.59 9.06 -12.00
N GLU A 156 2.43 8.66 -11.53
CA GLU A 156 2.31 7.57 -10.57
C GLU A 156 2.49 6.23 -11.29
N VAL A 157 3.23 5.32 -10.67
CA VAL A 157 3.40 3.95 -11.12
C VAL A 157 3.37 3.04 -9.89
N SER A 158 2.66 1.93 -10.01
CA SER A 158 2.58 0.90 -8.98
C SER A 158 3.56 -0.22 -9.28
N VAL A 159 4.35 -0.62 -8.29
CA VAL A 159 5.26 -1.77 -8.39
C VAL A 159 5.08 -2.65 -7.16
N LEU A 160 4.62 -3.88 -7.38
CA LEU A 160 4.49 -4.87 -6.34
C LEU A 160 5.74 -5.75 -6.29
N SER A 161 6.00 -6.30 -5.13
CA SER A 161 7.12 -7.22 -4.93
C SER A 161 6.78 -8.31 -3.93
N PHE A 162 7.42 -9.46 -4.06
CA PHE A 162 7.50 -10.46 -3.01
C PHE A 162 8.81 -10.31 -2.24
N THR A 163 8.78 -10.56 -0.94
CA THR A 163 10.00 -10.60 -0.12
C THR A 163 9.90 -11.62 1.01
N ASP A 164 11.01 -12.25 1.31
CA ASP A 164 11.20 -13.16 2.44
C ASP A 164 11.90 -12.48 3.64
N GLY A 165 12.11 -11.15 3.54
CA GLY A 165 12.82 -10.36 4.54
C GLY A 165 14.33 -10.19 4.29
N LYS A 166 14.87 -10.84 3.26
CA LYS A 166 16.26 -10.71 2.80
C LYS A 166 16.31 -10.44 1.31
N THR A 167 15.62 -11.28 0.54
CA THR A 167 15.51 -11.18 -0.92
C THR A 167 14.22 -10.45 -1.28
N ILE A 168 14.28 -9.61 -2.30
CA ILE A 168 13.11 -8.99 -2.91
C ILE A 168 13.03 -9.34 -4.39
N GLN A 169 11.87 -9.81 -4.85
CA GLN A 169 11.57 -10.13 -6.23
C GLN A 169 10.48 -9.18 -6.75
N ILE A 170 10.82 -8.40 -7.77
CA ILE A 170 9.95 -7.34 -8.29
C ILE A 170 8.99 -7.91 -9.34
N MET A 171 7.69 -7.60 -9.19
CA MET A 171 6.67 -7.95 -10.17
C MET A 171 6.67 -6.95 -11.34
N SER A 172 5.88 -7.26 -12.37
CA SER A 172 5.65 -6.33 -13.47
C SER A 172 5.00 -5.04 -12.97
N SER A 173 5.43 -3.90 -13.49
CA SER A 173 4.84 -2.59 -13.14
C SER A 173 3.38 -2.49 -13.58
N ALA A 174 2.62 -1.67 -12.89
CA ALA A 174 1.23 -1.39 -13.20
C ALA A 174 0.94 0.11 -13.11
N GLN A 175 -0.14 0.55 -13.69
CA GLN A 175 -0.57 1.94 -13.61
C GLN A 175 -2.06 2.02 -13.36
N ASP A 176 -2.39 2.54 -12.18
CA ASP A 176 -3.75 2.75 -11.73
C ASP A 176 -4.32 4.11 -12.21
N HIS A 177 -5.65 4.16 -12.34
CA HIS A 177 -6.42 5.35 -12.69
C HIS A 177 -7.38 5.67 -11.55
N LYS A 178 -6.98 6.55 -10.66
CA LYS A 178 -7.68 6.83 -9.39
C LYS A 178 -8.87 7.77 -9.51
N ARG A 179 -8.94 8.59 -10.58
CA ARG A 179 -10.01 9.58 -10.73
C ARG A 179 -11.28 8.95 -11.29
N ALA A 180 -12.43 9.34 -10.73
CA ALA A 180 -13.74 8.77 -11.07
C ALA A 180 -14.26 9.13 -12.45
N LYS A 181 -13.75 10.21 -13.08
CA LYS A 181 -14.28 10.77 -14.33
C LYS A 181 -13.23 10.83 -15.43
N ASP A 182 -13.70 10.93 -16.66
CA ASP A 182 -12.87 11.12 -17.86
C ASP A 182 -11.91 12.31 -17.73
N GLY A 183 -10.77 12.22 -18.40
CA GLY A 183 -9.76 13.28 -18.39
C GLY A 183 -9.05 13.47 -17.05
N ASP A 184 -8.95 12.43 -16.23
CA ASP A 184 -8.32 12.46 -14.89
C ASP A 184 -8.98 13.50 -13.97
N GLN A 185 -10.31 13.52 -13.97
CA GLN A 185 -11.13 14.45 -13.20
C GLN A 185 -12.01 13.74 -12.16
N GLY A 186 -12.61 14.54 -11.29
CA GLY A 186 -13.48 14.04 -10.23
C GLY A 186 -12.73 13.63 -8.96
N LEU A 187 -13.41 12.89 -8.10
CA LEU A 187 -12.85 12.44 -6.83
C LEU A 187 -11.89 11.26 -7.01
N ASN A 188 -10.94 11.13 -6.11
CA ASN A 188 -10.14 9.92 -5.99
C ASN A 188 -11.01 8.74 -5.55
N THR A 189 -10.70 7.57 -6.10
CA THR A 189 -11.37 6.31 -5.82
C THR A 189 -10.35 5.27 -5.36
N GLY A 190 -10.79 4.03 -5.15
CA GLY A 190 -9.89 2.89 -4.94
C GLY A 190 -9.16 2.43 -6.20
N GLY A 191 -9.51 2.98 -7.37
CA GLY A 191 -9.03 2.64 -8.70
C GLY A 191 -10.19 2.36 -9.64
N MET A 192 -10.19 3.04 -10.80
CA MET A 192 -11.22 2.85 -11.84
C MET A 192 -10.76 1.90 -12.95
N GLY A 193 -9.52 1.50 -12.91
CA GLY A 193 -8.91 0.57 -13.82
C GLY A 193 -7.41 0.63 -13.75
N ASN A 194 -6.77 -0.38 -14.29
CA ASN A 194 -5.33 -0.55 -14.23
C ASN A 194 -4.83 -1.26 -15.48
N PHE A 195 -3.58 -1.08 -15.81
CA PHE A 195 -2.92 -1.86 -16.86
C PHE A 195 -1.47 -2.20 -16.47
N SER A 196 -0.96 -3.28 -17.03
CA SER A 196 0.41 -3.77 -16.84
C SER A 196 0.98 -4.31 -18.17
N PRO A 197 2.25 -3.99 -18.52
CA PRO A 197 3.19 -3.14 -17.79
C PRO A 197 2.94 -1.64 -18.04
N SER A 198 3.41 -0.77 -17.12
CA SER A 198 3.40 0.67 -17.36
C SER A 198 4.50 1.06 -18.35
N PRO A 199 4.20 1.79 -19.44
CA PRO A 199 5.20 2.25 -20.40
C PRO A 199 6.15 3.31 -19.84
N PHE A 200 5.81 3.91 -18.71
CA PHE A 200 6.63 4.92 -18.04
C PHE A 200 7.67 4.29 -17.09
N TYR A 201 7.51 3.01 -16.76
CA TYR A 201 8.47 2.28 -15.95
C TYR A 201 9.58 1.72 -16.84
N THR A 202 10.53 2.59 -17.20
CA THR A 202 11.66 2.25 -18.10
C THR A 202 12.72 1.42 -17.39
N LYS A 203 13.69 0.89 -18.15
CA LYS A 203 14.84 0.16 -17.60
C LYS A 203 15.69 1.03 -16.68
N GLU A 204 15.80 2.32 -16.97
CA GLU A 204 16.53 3.30 -16.14
C GLU A 204 15.83 3.54 -14.82
N VAL A 205 14.48 3.67 -14.83
CA VAL A 205 13.66 3.78 -13.63
C VAL A 205 13.79 2.50 -12.79
N ASP A 206 13.69 1.33 -13.39
CA ASP A 206 13.85 0.04 -12.72
C ASP A 206 15.23 -0.09 -12.05
N ALA A 207 16.29 0.25 -12.78
CA ALA A 207 17.67 0.22 -12.25
C ALA A 207 17.86 1.16 -11.06
N PHE A 208 17.29 2.37 -11.13
CA PHE A 208 17.31 3.33 -10.03
C PHE A 208 16.56 2.79 -8.80
N CYS A 209 15.33 2.30 -9.00
CA CYS A 209 14.51 1.78 -7.92
C CYS A 209 15.13 0.54 -7.25
N LYS A 210 15.71 -0.37 -8.03
CA LYS A 210 16.45 -1.52 -7.49
C LYS A 210 17.63 -1.10 -6.63
N LYS A 211 18.34 -0.05 -7.03
CA LYS A 211 19.52 0.42 -6.31
C LYS A 211 19.21 1.19 -5.03
N TYR A 212 18.15 2.03 -5.05
CA TYR A 212 17.94 3.02 -4.00
C TYR A 212 16.64 2.84 -3.21
N ILE A 213 15.69 2.01 -3.69
CA ILE A 213 14.37 1.91 -3.09
C ILE A 213 14.07 0.49 -2.61
N TYR A 214 14.04 -0.49 -3.51
CA TYR A 214 13.44 -1.80 -3.19
C TYR A 214 14.22 -2.57 -2.13
N GLN A 215 15.46 -2.95 -2.42
CA GLN A 215 16.27 -3.68 -1.45
C GLN A 215 16.55 -2.83 -0.22
N ALA A 216 16.78 -1.52 -0.38
CA ALA A 216 17.00 -0.59 0.72
C ALA A 216 15.80 -0.59 1.71
N THR A 217 14.56 -0.74 1.23
CA THR A 217 13.39 -0.84 2.10
C THR A 217 13.40 -2.13 2.93
N VAL A 218 13.68 -3.27 2.31
CA VAL A 218 13.75 -4.57 3.01
C VAL A 218 14.88 -4.57 4.04
N ASP A 219 16.05 -4.07 3.66
CA ASP A 219 17.21 -3.96 4.56
C ASP A 219 16.93 -3.03 5.73
N ALA A 220 16.28 -1.88 5.49
CA ALA A 220 15.87 -0.94 6.51
C ALA A 220 14.90 -1.57 7.51
N MET A 221 13.86 -2.27 7.03
CA MET A 221 12.91 -2.97 7.89
C MET A 221 13.60 -4.04 8.76
N SER A 222 14.53 -4.79 8.18
CA SER A 222 15.30 -5.79 8.92
C SER A 222 16.21 -5.15 9.95
N ALA A 223 16.87 -4.02 9.63
CA ALA A 223 17.71 -3.28 10.56
C ALA A 223 16.93 -2.69 11.75
N GLU A 224 15.62 -2.39 11.56
CA GLU A 224 14.71 -1.98 12.64
C GLU A 224 14.16 -3.17 13.45
N GLY A 225 14.62 -4.41 13.19
CA GLY A 225 14.09 -5.61 13.83
C GLY A 225 12.67 -5.97 13.41
N ARG A 226 12.25 -5.54 12.23
CA ARG A 226 10.91 -5.69 11.65
C ARG A 226 10.96 -6.45 10.33
N THR A 227 11.58 -7.63 10.34
CA THR A 227 11.69 -8.47 9.13
C THR A 227 10.35 -8.60 8.42
N PHE A 228 10.32 -8.21 7.16
CA PHE A 228 9.12 -8.15 6.36
C PHE A 228 9.04 -9.35 5.41
N GLN A 229 8.04 -10.21 5.60
CA GLN A 229 7.72 -11.32 4.70
C GLN A 229 6.35 -11.09 4.07
N GLY A 230 6.24 -11.23 2.75
CA GLY A 230 4.97 -11.01 2.05
C GLY A 230 5.10 -10.09 0.85
N VAL A 231 4.06 -9.31 0.59
CA VAL A 231 4.00 -8.34 -0.52
C VAL A 231 4.27 -6.93 -0.02
N ILE A 232 5.24 -6.25 -0.62
CA ILE A 232 5.38 -4.79 -0.52
C ILE A 232 4.92 -4.19 -1.84
N PHE A 233 3.93 -3.32 -1.76
CA PHE A 233 3.50 -2.45 -2.84
C PHE A 233 4.21 -1.10 -2.69
N PHE A 234 4.93 -0.71 -3.71
CA PHE A 234 5.56 0.59 -3.85
C PHE A 234 4.71 1.49 -4.73
N GLY A 235 4.05 2.48 -4.16
CA GLY A 235 3.51 3.61 -4.91
C GLY A 235 4.67 4.56 -5.24
N LEU A 236 4.98 4.71 -6.51
CA LEU A 236 6.09 5.54 -6.97
C LEU A 236 5.57 6.77 -7.70
N MET A 237 6.19 7.92 -7.44
CA MET A 237 6.08 9.11 -8.27
C MET A 237 7.33 9.25 -9.12
N LEU A 238 7.18 9.19 -10.44
CA LEU A 238 8.27 9.43 -11.39
C LEU A 238 8.39 10.94 -11.60
N THR A 239 9.19 11.59 -10.75
CA THR A 239 9.41 13.04 -10.79
C THR A 239 10.52 13.42 -11.78
N PRO A 240 10.63 14.71 -12.17
CA PRO A 240 11.77 15.19 -12.97
C PRO A 240 13.14 14.92 -12.33
N ASP A 241 13.21 14.85 -11.00
CA ASP A 241 14.43 14.59 -10.23
C ASP A 241 14.70 13.10 -9.99
N GLY A 242 13.87 12.22 -10.56
CA GLY A 242 13.93 10.77 -10.43
C GLY A 242 12.77 10.17 -9.64
N PRO A 243 12.72 8.82 -9.56
CA PRO A 243 11.69 8.10 -8.81
C PRO A 243 11.74 8.39 -7.31
N LYS A 244 10.58 8.66 -6.70
CA LYS A 244 10.40 8.83 -5.26
C LYS A 244 9.27 7.94 -4.77
N VAL A 245 9.37 7.40 -3.57
CA VAL A 245 8.29 6.65 -2.92
C VAL A 245 7.21 7.62 -2.48
N LEU A 246 5.99 7.40 -2.99
CA LEU A 246 4.78 8.12 -2.61
C LEU A 246 4.16 7.52 -1.34
N GLU A 247 4.06 6.19 -1.34
CA GLU A 247 3.53 5.40 -0.22
C GLU A 247 3.95 3.93 -0.32
N TYR A 248 3.82 3.21 0.79
CA TYR A 248 3.88 1.76 0.84
C TYR A 248 2.50 1.18 1.17
N ASN A 249 2.19 0.01 0.58
CA ASN A 249 1.16 -0.87 1.10
C ASN A 249 1.78 -2.25 1.34
N VAL A 250 1.25 -2.98 2.31
CA VAL A 250 1.83 -4.25 2.80
C VAL A 250 1.07 -5.47 2.33
N ARG A 251 0.41 -5.34 1.19
CA ARG A 251 -0.51 -6.31 0.60
C ARG A 251 -0.55 -6.15 -0.92
N PHE A 252 -1.26 -7.08 -1.59
CA PHE A 252 -1.58 -6.91 -3.00
C PHE A 252 -2.41 -5.63 -3.22
N GLY A 253 -2.22 -4.99 -4.37
CA GLY A 253 -3.04 -3.85 -4.79
C GLY A 253 -4.37 -4.29 -5.39
N ASP A 254 -5.36 -3.44 -5.30
CA ASP A 254 -6.64 -3.53 -5.99
C ASP A 254 -6.91 -2.19 -6.69
N PRO A 255 -6.88 -2.14 -8.05
CA PRO A 255 -6.94 -3.24 -9.02
C PRO A 255 -5.58 -3.70 -9.63
N GLU A 256 -4.43 -3.53 -8.97
CA GLU A 256 -3.13 -3.94 -9.51
C GLU A 256 -2.99 -5.47 -9.64
N ALA A 257 -3.49 -6.22 -8.65
CA ALA A 257 -3.43 -7.68 -8.66
C ALA A 257 -4.10 -8.27 -9.92
N GLN A 258 -5.22 -7.67 -10.36
CA GLN A 258 -5.98 -8.10 -11.53
C GLN A 258 -5.23 -7.94 -12.85
N VAL A 259 -4.18 -7.12 -12.89
CA VAL A 259 -3.38 -6.92 -14.11
C VAL A 259 -1.96 -7.47 -14.01
N VAL A 260 -1.44 -7.68 -12.81
CA VAL A 260 -0.09 -8.19 -12.60
C VAL A 260 -0.08 -9.73 -12.50
N LEU A 261 -0.93 -10.30 -11.64
CA LEU A 261 -0.94 -11.74 -11.39
C LEU A 261 -1.28 -12.60 -12.62
N PRO A 262 -2.23 -12.22 -13.51
CA PRO A 262 -2.51 -13.00 -14.71
C PRO A 262 -1.34 -13.11 -15.70
N ARG A 263 -0.32 -12.25 -15.54
CA ARG A 263 0.90 -12.29 -16.36
C ARG A 263 2.01 -13.11 -15.74
N MET A 264 1.91 -13.45 -14.45
CA MET A 264 2.91 -14.22 -13.74
C MET A 264 2.84 -15.68 -14.19
N LYS A 265 4.00 -16.28 -14.53
CA LYS A 265 4.12 -17.69 -14.96
C LYS A 265 4.29 -18.64 -13.79
N ASN A 266 4.84 -18.15 -12.70
CA ASN A 266 5.04 -18.93 -11.49
C ASN A 266 3.69 -19.27 -10.83
N ASP A 267 3.59 -20.42 -10.22
CA ASP A 267 2.50 -20.71 -9.29
C ASP A 267 2.60 -19.78 -8.09
N ILE A 268 1.51 -19.11 -7.74
CA ILE A 268 1.49 -18.17 -6.62
C ILE A 268 1.73 -18.86 -5.28
N LEU A 269 1.33 -20.14 -5.16
CA LEU A 269 1.55 -20.94 -3.96
C LEU A 269 3.04 -21.14 -3.73
N ASP A 270 3.79 -21.57 -4.78
CA ASP A 270 5.24 -21.75 -4.68
C ASP A 270 5.96 -20.48 -4.26
N VAL A 271 5.51 -19.32 -4.77
CA VAL A 271 6.09 -18.02 -4.39
C VAL A 271 5.79 -17.66 -2.95
N CYS A 272 4.54 -17.86 -2.49
CA CYS A 272 4.15 -17.59 -1.11
C CYS A 272 4.93 -18.49 -0.13
N GLU A 273 5.07 -19.77 -0.46
CA GLU A 273 5.86 -20.73 0.34
C GLU A 273 7.34 -20.33 0.39
N ALA A 274 7.93 -19.94 -0.75
CA ALA A 274 9.31 -19.47 -0.79
C ALA A 274 9.53 -18.23 0.08
N CYS A 275 8.54 -17.32 0.15
CA CYS A 275 8.59 -16.18 1.05
C CYS A 275 8.57 -16.60 2.53
N ILE A 276 7.68 -17.53 2.89
CA ILE A 276 7.54 -18.01 4.26
C ILE A 276 8.80 -18.77 4.70
N ASP A 277 9.33 -19.62 3.82
CA ASP A 277 10.47 -20.51 4.11
C ASP A 277 11.83 -19.82 3.97
N GLY A 278 11.86 -18.54 3.52
CA GLY A 278 13.09 -17.76 3.36
C GLY A 278 14.00 -18.29 2.24
N THR A 279 13.40 -18.80 1.18
CA THR A 279 14.06 -19.41 0.00
C THR A 279 13.75 -18.69 -1.31
N LEU A 280 13.28 -17.44 -1.22
CA LEU A 280 12.88 -16.65 -2.38
C LEU A 280 14.03 -16.37 -3.35
N ASP A 281 15.28 -16.44 -2.88
CA ASP A 281 16.50 -16.34 -3.71
C ASP A 281 16.70 -17.53 -4.66
N GLN A 282 16.06 -18.67 -4.39
CA GLN A 282 16.11 -19.87 -5.24
C GLN A 282 15.04 -19.86 -6.34
N LEU A 283 14.12 -18.92 -6.29
CA LEU A 283 13.03 -18.78 -7.24
C LEU A 283 13.26 -17.52 -8.10
N LYS A 284 12.94 -17.60 -9.39
CA LYS A 284 12.93 -16.44 -10.29
C LYS A 284 11.51 -16.16 -10.73
N LEU A 285 11.03 -14.95 -10.48
CA LEU A 285 9.73 -14.53 -11.03
C LEU A 285 9.83 -14.34 -12.54
N GLU A 286 8.89 -14.93 -13.26
CA GLU A 286 8.75 -14.80 -14.69
C GLU A 286 7.35 -14.32 -15.07
N PHE A 287 7.30 -13.44 -16.07
CA PHE A 287 6.05 -12.86 -16.57
C PHE A 287 5.90 -13.09 -18.06
N GLU A 288 4.64 -13.19 -18.52
CA GLU A 288 4.34 -13.22 -19.94
C GLU A 288 4.69 -11.88 -20.59
N ASP A 289 5.15 -11.95 -21.85
CA ASP A 289 5.45 -10.77 -22.66
C ASP A 289 4.19 -10.27 -23.40
N ASN A 290 3.16 -9.97 -22.62
CA ASN A 290 1.88 -9.44 -23.05
C ASN A 290 1.48 -8.25 -22.18
N ALA A 291 0.38 -7.60 -22.47
CA ALA A 291 -0.22 -6.58 -21.64
C ALA A 291 -1.59 -7.04 -21.12
N THR A 292 -1.95 -6.56 -19.94
CA THR A 292 -3.25 -6.78 -19.33
C THR A 292 -3.89 -5.45 -18.98
N VAL A 293 -5.21 -5.40 -19.06
CA VAL A 293 -6.02 -4.24 -18.69
C VAL A 293 -7.18 -4.71 -17.83
N CYS A 294 -7.43 -3.99 -16.75
CA CYS A 294 -8.59 -4.13 -15.89
C CYS A 294 -9.42 -2.85 -15.95
N VAL A 295 -10.74 -2.98 -16.06
CA VAL A 295 -11.68 -1.87 -15.98
C VAL A 295 -12.66 -2.15 -14.84
N VAL A 296 -12.77 -1.19 -13.91
CA VAL A 296 -13.70 -1.28 -12.78
C VAL A 296 -15.04 -0.67 -13.19
N LEU A 297 -16.09 -1.49 -13.12
CA LEU A 297 -17.47 -1.03 -13.28
C LEU A 297 -18.02 -0.65 -11.90
N ALA A 298 -18.52 0.56 -11.77
CA ALA A 298 -19.06 1.08 -10.53
C ALA A 298 -20.50 1.55 -10.70
N SER A 299 -21.31 1.43 -9.63
CA SER A 299 -22.65 1.97 -9.58
C SER A 299 -22.63 3.50 -9.62
N ASP A 300 -23.70 4.11 -10.11
CA ASP A 300 -23.84 5.56 -10.12
C ASP A 300 -23.68 6.17 -8.72
N GLY A 301 -23.03 7.31 -8.66
CA GLY A 301 -22.70 8.01 -7.41
C GLY A 301 -21.41 7.56 -6.70
N TYR A 302 -20.72 6.51 -7.21
CA TYR A 302 -19.39 6.12 -6.70
C TYR A 302 -18.37 7.27 -6.87
N PRO A 303 -17.48 7.56 -5.90
CA PRO A 303 -17.21 6.83 -4.65
C PRO A 303 -17.97 7.34 -3.40
N LEU A 304 -18.88 8.28 -3.53
CA LEU A 304 -19.54 8.91 -2.38
C LEU A 304 -20.69 8.06 -1.84
N LYS A 305 -21.81 8.06 -2.56
CA LYS A 305 -23.01 7.31 -2.20
C LYS A 305 -23.48 6.55 -3.43
N TYR A 306 -23.48 5.24 -3.32
CA TYR A 306 -23.82 4.34 -4.43
C TYR A 306 -24.53 3.09 -3.91
N ASP A 307 -25.35 2.48 -4.75
CA ASP A 307 -26.05 1.26 -4.43
C ASP A 307 -25.11 0.05 -4.48
N LYS A 308 -25.32 -0.87 -3.51
CA LYS A 308 -24.57 -2.13 -3.41
C LYS A 308 -25.51 -3.32 -3.66
N GLY A 309 -24.93 -4.42 -4.12
CA GLY A 309 -25.67 -5.66 -4.34
C GLY A 309 -26.56 -5.65 -5.59
N LEU A 310 -26.28 -4.78 -6.54
CA LEU A 310 -26.92 -4.81 -7.87
C LEU A 310 -26.46 -6.06 -8.63
N PRO A 311 -27.36 -6.66 -9.48
CA PRO A 311 -27.02 -7.86 -10.25
C PRO A 311 -25.98 -7.61 -11.33
#